data_64dc68cc37a5090266f1df94be54fcf8
#
_entry.id   64dc68cc37a5090266f1df94be54fcf8
#
_cell.length_a   1.000
_cell.length_b   1.000
_cell.length_c   1.000
_cell.angle_alpha   90.00
_cell.angle_beta   90.00
_cell.angle_gamma   90.00
#
_symmetry.space_group_name_H-M   'P 1'
#
loop_
_entity.id
_entity.type
_entity.pdbx_description
1 polymer ?
#
loop_
_entity_poly.entity_id
_entity_poly.type
_entity_poly.pdbx_seq_one_letter_code
_entity_poly.pdbx_strand_id
1 'polypeptide(L)'
;MSLPVSRCENRTASNILSEYEAKARQKGIEVQYDLKLEQNIPVRDVDLIAILGNGMENALHGCLASGREPQRICVCIRPRSDKLAIRITNTCSDQVKLENGRPKAGGVGVSSILRSVKRYGGEADFKVQDGEFILRILLNISGGNEALQSITEKV
;
A
#
# COMPACT_ATOMS: atom_id res chain seq x y z
N MET A 1 3.39 0.60 -20.89
CA MET A 1 4.01 -0.47 -20.33
C MET A 1 3.50 -0.83 -19.01
N SER A 2 2.89 -1.74 -18.81
CA SER A 2 2.22 -1.94 -17.67
C SER A 2 2.92 -2.83 -16.78
N LEU A 3 2.44 -3.76 -16.26
CA LEU A 3 2.79 -4.56 -15.14
C LEU A 3 3.44 -5.84 -15.54
N PRO A 4 4.61 -5.79 -16.13
CA PRO A 4 5.11 -6.95 -16.84
C PRO A 4 5.41 -8.12 -15.97
N VAL A 5 5.81 -7.89 -14.75
CA VAL A 5 6.32 -8.96 -13.95
C VAL A 5 5.35 -9.44 -12.94
N SER A 6 4.21 -8.81 -12.93
CA SER A 6 3.37 -8.98 -11.81
C SER A 6 2.14 -9.73 -12.12
N ARG A 7 1.71 -10.51 -11.19
CA ARG A 7 0.47 -11.22 -11.29
C ARG A 7 -0.47 -10.68 -10.22
N CYS A 8 -1.37 -9.80 -10.61
CA CYS A 8 -2.40 -9.29 -9.72
C CYS A 8 -3.75 -9.68 -10.27
N GLU A 9 -4.31 -10.73 -9.70
CA GLU A 9 -5.61 -11.24 -10.10
C GLU A 9 -6.75 -10.61 -9.31
N ASN A 10 -6.42 -9.89 -8.24
CA ASN A 10 -7.42 -9.22 -7.43
C ASN A 10 -7.89 -7.96 -8.16
N ARG A 11 -9.16 -7.93 -8.51
CA ARG A 11 -9.72 -6.86 -9.33
C ARG A 11 -9.70 -5.51 -8.60
N THR A 12 -10.02 -5.51 -7.32
CA THR A 12 -10.05 -4.29 -6.53
C THR A 12 -8.66 -3.64 -6.48
N ALA A 13 -7.65 -4.45 -6.14
CA ALA A 13 -6.26 -3.96 -6.09
C ALA A 13 -5.82 -3.46 -7.46
N SER A 14 -6.09 -4.24 -8.51
CA SER A 14 -5.69 -3.88 -9.86
C SER A 14 -6.30 -2.55 -10.30
N ASN A 15 -7.59 -2.35 -10.01
CA ASN A 15 -8.29 -1.12 -10.39
C ASN A 15 -7.69 0.10 -9.68
N ILE A 16 -7.44 -0.01 -8.38
CA ILE A 16 -6.86 1.10 -7.62
C ILE A 16 -5.46 1.44 -8.14
N LEU A 17 -4.63 0.42 -8.32
CA LEU A 17 -3.26 0.65 -8.77
C LEU A 17 -3.22 1.24 -10.18
N SER A 18 -4.08 0.78 -11.07
CA SER A 18 -4.15 1.33 -12.43
C SER A 18 -4.56 2.79 -12.44
N GLU A 19 -5.51 3.16 -11.59
CA GLU A 19 -5.96 4.54 -11.49
C GLU A 19 -4.81 5.46 -11.05
N TYR A 20 -4.06 5.05 -10.04
CA TYR A 20 -2.94 5.87 -9.57
C TYR A 20 -1.76 5.84 -10.53
N GLU A 21 -1.56 4.73 -11.23
CA GLU A 21 -0.54 4.70 -12.27
C GLU A 21 -0.81 5.74 -13.34
N ALA A 22 -2.05 5.87 -13.78
CA ALA A 22 -2.42 6.85 -14.77
C ALA A 22 -2.16 8.28 -14.27
N LYS A 23 -2.52 8.57 -13.02
CA LYS A 23 -2.26 9.87 -12.42
C LYS A 23 -0.76 10.16 -12.33
N ALA A 24 0.01 9.17 -11.92
CA ALA A 24 1.46 9.32 -11.77
C ALA A 24 2.12 9.59 -13.12
N ARG A 25 1.73 8.87 -14.15
CA ARG A 25 2.29 9.04 -15.49
C ARG A 25 2.03 10.44 -16.04
N GLN A 26 0.86 11.00 -15.77
CA GLN A 26 0.53 12.36 -16.19
C GLN A 26 1.46 13.37 -15.55
N LYS A 27 2.04 13.04 -14.41
CA LYS A 27 2.98 13.89 -13.69
C LYS A 27 4.44 13.54 -13.95
N GLY A 28 4.70 12.62 -14.86
CA GLY A 28 6.06 12.21 -15.16
C GLY A 28 6.68 11.29 -14.13
N ILE A 29 5.87 10.66 -13.30
CA ILE A 29 6.35 9.75 -12.26
C ILE A 29 6.31 8.31 -12.78
N GLU A 30 7.43 7.60 -12.64
CA GLU A 30 7.51 6.20 -13.01
C GLU A 30 6.91 5.35 -11.90
N VAL A 31 6.10 4.35 -12.27
CA VAL A 31 5.53 3.41 -11.30
C VAL A 31 6.02 2.00 -11.66
N GLN A 32 6.58 1.32 -10.67
CA GLN A 32 7.06 -0.05 -10.81
C GLN A 32 6.29 -0.95 -9.86
N TYR A 33 6.02 -2.17 -10.31
CA TYR A 33 5.24 -3.12 -9.52
C TYR A 33 5.95 -4.46 -9.38
N ASP A 34 5.75 -5.09 -8.23
CA ASP A 34 6.12 -6.47 -8.00
C ASP A 34 4.94 -7.06 -7.22
N LEU A 35 3.99 -7.62 -7.94
CA LEU A 35 2.72 -8.04 -7.36
C LEU A 35 2.51 -9.54 -7.51
N LYS A 36 2.03 -10.15 -6.44
CA LYS A 36 1.56 -11.53 -6.46
C LYS A 36 0.34 -11.57 -5.56
N LEU A 37 -0.83 -11.41 -6.15
CA LEU A 37 -2.07 -11.31 -5.40
C LEU A 37 -3.18 -12.04 -6.13
N GLU A 38 -3.76 -13.03 -5.46
CA GLU A 38 -4.86 -13.80 -6.02
C GLU A 38 -6.16 -13.03 -5.94
N GLN A 39 -7.16 -13.45 -6.73
CA GLN A 39 -8.47 -12.82 -6.74
C GLN A 39 -9.12 -12.87 -5.36
N ASN A 40 -9.12 -14.03 -4.74
CA ASN A 40 -9.80 -14.22 -3.46
C ASN A 40 -8.79 -14.23 -2.33
N ILE A 41 -8.81 -13.18 -1.54
CA ILE A 41 -7.98 -13.07 -0.34
C ILE A 41 -8.89 -12.68 0.81
N PRO A 42 -8.56 -13.06 2.04
CA PRO A 42 -9.40 -12.73 3.19
C PRO A 42 -9.18 -11.30 3.68
N VAL A 43 -9.25 -10.36 2.76
CA VAL A 43 -9.18 -8.92 3.04
C VAL A 43 -10.36 -8.29 2.32
N ARG A 44 -11.17 -7.55 3.05
CA ARG A 44 -12.35 -6.92 2.47
C ARG A 44 -11.92 -5.85 1.46
N ASP A 45 -12.72 -5.70 0.42
CA ASP A 45 -12.43 -4.69 -0.60
C ASP A 45 -12.30 -3.29 -0.02
N VAL A 46 -13.17 -2.94 0.92
CA VAL A 46 -13.15 -1.61 1.53
C VAL A 46 -11.82 -1.35 2.26
N ASP A 47 -11.26 -2.37 2.89
CA ASP A 47 -9.98 -2.23 3.57
C ASP A 47 -8.82 -2.16 2.57
N LEU A 48 -8.90 -2.95 1.52
CA LEU A 48 -7.89 -2.92 0.48
C LEU A 48 -7.88 -1.57 -0.23
N ILE A 49 -9.06 -1.01 -0.51
CA ILE A 49 -9.19 0.33 -1.08
C ILE A 49 -8.58 1.38 -0.15
N ALA A 50 -8.88 1.27 1.15
CA ALA A 50 -8.35 2.23 2.13
C ALA A 50 -6.82 2.18 2.19
N ILE A 51 -6.26 0.98 2.21
CA ILE A 51 -4.81 0.80 2.31
C ILE A 51 -4.11 1.25 1.02
N LEU A 52 -4.51 0.71 -0.11
CA LEU A 52 -3.84 1.00 -1.37
C LEU A 52 -4.14 2.41 -1.87
N GLY A 53 -5.38 2.85 -1.75
CA GLY A 53 -5.75 4.20 -2.19
C GLY A 53 -5.01 5.28 -1.42
N ASN A 54 -5.03 5.19 -0.09
CA ASN A 54 -4.34 6.18 0.73
C ASN A 54 -2.82 6.05 0.60
N GLY A 55 -2.32 4.82 0.49
CA GLY A 55 -0.89 4.60 0.31
C GLY A 55 -0.39 5.20 -0.99
N MET A 56 -1.12 5.01 -2.09
CA MET A 56 -0.74 5.58 -3.38
C MET A 56 -0.91 7.09 -3.41
N GLU A 57 -1.95 7.61 -2.76
CA GLU A 57 -2.14 9.05 -2.67
C GLU A 57 -0.97 9.72 -1.95
N ASN A 58 -0.54 9.15 -0.84
CA ASN A 58 0.62 9.64 -0.11
C ASN A 58 1.89 9.56 -0.95
N ALA A 59 2.06 8.47 -1.69
CA ALA A 59 3.23 8.29 -2.53
C ALA A 59 3.28 9.32 -3.65
N LEU A 60 2.14 9.59 -4.27
CA LEU A 60 2.04 10.59 -5.33
C LEU A 60 2.39 11.98 -4.80
N HIS A 61 1.81 12.36 -3.67
CA HIS A 61 2.10 13.64 -3.04
C HIS A 61 3.58 13.76 -2.65
N GLY A 62 4.15 12.68 -2.11
CA GLY A 62 5.56 12.66 -1.73
C GLY A 62 6.50 12.88 -2.90
N CYS A 63 6.22 12.25 -4.03
CA CYS A 63 6.99 12.46 -5.24
C CYS A 63 6.91 13.91 -5.72
N LEU A 64 5.69 14.45 -5.78
CA LEU A 64 5.48 15.81 -6.28
C LEU A 64 6.14 16.85 -5.37
N ALA A 65 6.21 16.58 -4.08
CA ALA A 65 6.82 17.49 -3.13
C ALA A 65 8.32 17.27 -2.98
N SER A 66 8.89 16.25 -3.64
CA SER A 66 10.28 15.87 -3.40
C SER A 66 11.30 16.87 -3.93
N GLY A 67 10.97 17.56 -5.00
CA GLY A 67 11.93 18.43 -5.67
C GLY A 67 13.05 17.63 -6.34
N ARG A 68 12.89 16.35 -6.52
CA ARG A 68 13.91 15.47 -7.09
C ARG A 68 13.48 14.92 -8.43
N GLU A 69 14.46 14.53 -9.22
CA GLU A 69 14.27 13.84 -10.49
C GLU A 69 15.32 12.72 -10.58
N PRO A 70 15.00 11.54 -11.09
CA PRO A 70 13.64 11.10 -11.48
C PRO A 70 12.78 10.78 -10.27
N GLN A 71 11.47 10.81 -10.46
CA GLN A 71 10.51 10.46 -9.42
C GLN A 71 9.95 9.08 -9.68
N ARG A 72 9.86 8.28 -8.63
CA ARG A 72 9.46 6.87 -8.76
C ARG A 72 8.60 6.41 -7.60
N ILE A 73 7.61 5.60 -7.92
CA ILE A 73 6.80 4.88 -6.94
C ILE A 73 6.98 3.40 -7.22
N CYS A 74 7.26 2.62 -6.18
CA CYS A 74 7.38 1.17 -6.28
C CYS A 74 6.35 0.53 -5.36
N VAL A 75 5.60 -0.43 -5.88
CA VAL A 75 4.59 -1.17 -5.11
C VAL A 75 4.95 -2.64 -5.12
N CYS A 76 5.06 -3.23 -3.94
CA CYS A 76 5.32 -4.64 -3.79
C CYS A 76 4.21 -5.24 -2.91
N ILE A 77 3.52 -6.26 -3.42
CA ILE A 77 2.49 -6.97 -2.66
C ILE A 77 2.76 -8.45 -2.83
N ARG A 78 3.00 -9.15 -1.73
CA ARG A 78 3.31 -10.58 -1.76
C ARG A 78 2.77 -11.29 -0.53
N PRO A 79 2.28 -12.53 -0.71
CA PRO A 79 1.96 -13.35 0.44
C PRO A 79 3.27 -13.79 1.12
N ARG A 80 3.24 -13.89 2.44
CA ARG A 80 4.35 -14.36 3.24
C ARG A 80 3.81 -15.25 4.35
N SER A 81 3.82 -16.54 4.13
CA SER A 81 3.21 -17.51 5.02
C SER A 81 1.74 -17.18 5.24
N ASP A 82 1.35 -16.86 6.45
CA ASP A 82 -0.02 -16.53 6.80
C ASP A 82 -0.27 -15.02 6.77
N LYS A 83 0.62 -14.26 6.12
CA LYS A 83 0.50 -12.81 6.08
C LYS A 83 0.52 -12.30 4.65
N LEU A 84 -0.01 -11.10 4.47
CA LEU A 84 0.09 -10.37 3.23
C LEU A 84 0.99 -9.16 3.47
N ALA A 85 2.10 -9.11 2.74
CA ALA A 85 3.05 -8.00 2.86
C ALA A 85 2.78 -6.99 1.76
N ILE A 86 2.66 -5.73 2.13
CA ILE A 86 2.47 -4.62 1.20
C ILE A 86 3.54 -3.58 1.49
N ARG A 87 4.26 -3.16 0.44
CA ARG A 87 5.24 -2.10 0.58
C ARG A 87 5.05 -1.10 -0.54
N ILE A 88 4.93 0.16 -0.18
CA ILE A 88 4.84 1.25 -1.15
C ILE A 88 5.97 2.22 -0.85
N THR A 89 6.83 2.45 -1.84
CA THR A 89 7.99 3.31 -1.70
C THR A 89 7.89 4.45 -2.69
N ASN A 90 8.23 5.65 -2.28
CA ASN A 90 8.24 6.78 -3.20
C ASN A 90 9.46 7.66 -2.96
N THR A 91 9.89 8.32 -4.02
CA THR A 91 10.91 9.37 -3.93
C THR A 91 10.39 10.47 -3.02
N CYS A 92 11.21 10.93 -2.08
CA CYS A 92 10.83 12.01 -1.19
C CYS A 92 12.01 12.96 -0.96
N SER A 93 11.71 14.13 -0.39
CA SER A 93 12.76 15.07 -0.07
C SER A 93 13.44 14.67 1.23
N ASP A 94 14.64 15.22 1.44
CA ASP A 94 15.38 14.97 2.69
C ASP A 94 14.72 15.66 3.89
N GLN A 95 13.76 16.53 3.64
CA GLN A 95 13.09 17.27 4.69
C GLN A 95 11.89 16.54 5.28
N VAL A 96 11.51 15.41 4.68
CA VAL A 96 10.43 14.60 5.22
C VAL A 96 10.90 13.98 6.53
N LYS A 97 10.12 14.19 7.59
CA LYS A 97 10.46 13.68 8.92
C LYS A 97 9.30 12.91 9.50
N LEU A 98 9.66 11.89 10.25
CA LEU A 98 8.69 11.09 10.98
C LEU A 98 8.64 11.56 12.42
N GLU A 99 7.44 11.54 12.98
CA GLU A 99 7.21 11.89 14.38
C GLU A 99 6.54 10.69 15.01
N ASN A 100 7.18 10.12 16.02
CA ASN A 100 6.74 8.87 16.64
C ASN A 100 6.55 7.75 15.61
N GLY A 101 7.46 7.68 14.63
CA GLY A 101 7.42 6.67 13.59
C GLY A 101 6.36 6.87 12.54
N ARG A 102 5.70 8.03 12.50
CA ARG A 102 4.63 8.32 11.55
C ARG A 102 4.88 9.63 10.82
N PRO A 103 4.32 9.81 9.62
CA PRO A 103 4.45 11.07 8.90
C PRO A 103 3.82 12.19 9.71
N LYS A 104 4.53 13.29 9.82
CA LYS A 104 4.07 14.45 10.59
C LYS A 104 2.76 15.00 10.07
N ALA A 105 2.58 15.00 8.76
CA ALA A 105 1.38 15.51 8.11
C ALA A 105 0.45 14.38 7.71
N GLY A 106 0.39 13.30 8.50
CA GLY A 106 -0.30 12.10 8.13
C GLY A 106 -1.78 12.25 7.84
N GLY A 107 -2.46 12.99 8.67
CA GLY A 107 -3.84 13.29 8.43
C GLY A 107 -4.75 12.08 8.30
N VAL A 108 -5.84 12.26 7.55
CA VAL A 108 -6.91 11.27 7.42
C VAL A 108 -6.44 10.01 6.71
N GLY A 109 -5.60 10.16 5.70
CA GLY A 109 -5.13 9.04 4.91
C GLY A 109 -4.35 8.02 5.74
N VAL A 110 -3.41 8.49 6.56
CA VAL A 110 -2.62 7.62 7.41
C VAL A 110 -3.50 6.95 8.46
N SER A 111 -4.41 7.70 9.07
CA SER A 111 -5.35 7.14 10.05
C SER A 111 -6.18 6.02 9.45
N SER A 112 -6.62 6.21 8.22
CA SER A 112 -7.43 5.21 7.52
C SER A 112 -6.64 3.93 7.27
N ILE A 113 -5.38 4.06 6.84
CA ILE A 113 -4.50 2.93 6.65
C ILE A 113 -4.35 2.15 7.96
N LEU A 114 -4.01 2.85 9.04
CA LEU A 114 -3.74 2.23 10.33
C LEU A 114 -4.98 1.53 10.90
N ARG A 115 -6.15 2.11 10.69
CA ARG A 115 -7.39 1.50 11.14
C ARG A 115 -7.66 0.19 10.40
N SER A 116 -7.49 0.19 9.09
CA SER A 116 -7.70 -1.02 8.30
C SER A 116 -6.69 -2.10 8.64
N VAL A 117 -5.42 -1.73 8.81
CA VAL A 117 -4.38 -2.67 9.20
C VAL A 117 -4.70 -3.32 10.54
N LYS A 118 -5.18 -2.54 11.49
CA LYS A 118 -5.52 -3.04 12.82
C LYS A 118 -6.62 -4.09 12.79
N ARG A 119 -7.57 -3.97 11.87
CA ARG A 119 -8.64 -4.96 11.74
C ARG A 119 -8.15 -6.36 11.47
N TYR A 120 -6.98 -6.48 10.85
CA TYR A 120 -6.41 -7.77 10.49
C TYR A 120 -5.29 -8.19 11.46
N GLY A 121 -5.23 -7.55 12.63
CA GLY A 121 -4.18 -7.83 13.58
C GLY A 121 -2.80 -7.59 12.99
N GLY A 122 -2.73 -6.65 12.05
CA GLY A 122 -1.51 -6.40 11.31
C GLY A 122 -0.64 -5.33 11.90
N GLU A 123 0.42 -5.03 11.18
CA GLU A 123 1.38 -4.01 11.58
C GLU A 123 1.69 -3.12 10.38
N ALA A 124 1.95 -1.86 10.66
CA ALA A 124 2.38 -0.92 9.64
C ALA A 124 3.49 -0.07 10.21
N ASP A 125 4.51 0.20 9.40
CA ASP A 125 5.53 1.15 9.79
C ASP A 125 5.88 2.05 8.60
N PHE A 126 6.48 3.18 8.93
CA PHE A 126 6.93 4.18 7.98
C PHE A 126 8.41 4.42 8.20
N LYS A 127 9.14 4.60 7.12
CA LYS A 127 10.58 4.82 7.19
C LYS A 127 11.00 5.80 6.12
N VAL A 128 11.96 6.66 6.44
CA VAL A 128 12.59 7.55 5.47
C VAL A 128 14.05 7.16 5.39
N GLN A 129 14.52 6.80 4.20
CA GLN A 129 15.88 6.32 4.01
C GLN A 129 16.34 6.60 2.58
N ASP A 130 17.52 7.24 2.45
CA ASP A 130 18.17 7.45 1.17
C ASP A 130 17.28 8.10 0.11
N GLY A 131 16.52 9.12 0.52
CA GLY A 131 15.66 9.85 -0.41
C GLY A 131 14.36 9.13 -0.74
N GLU A 132 14.03 8.10 0.01
CA GLU A 132 12.79 7.34 -0.19
C GLU A 132 11.95 7.31 1.07
N PHE A 133 10.65 7.41 0.87
CA PHE A 133 9.66 7.20 1.92
C PHE A 133 9.08 5.80 1.72
N ILE A 134 9.11 5.00 2.76
CA ILE A 134 8.73 3.58 2.69
C ILE A 134 7.59 3.32 3.66
N LEU A 135 6.47 2.85 3.12
CA LEU A 135 5.35 2.35 3.91
C LEU A 135 5.39 0.83 3.83
N ARG A 136 5.46 0.17 4.98
CA ARG A 136 5.43 -1.29 5.05
C ARG A 136 4.25 -1.75 5.89
N ILE A 137 3.53 -2.72 5.37
CA ILE A 137 2.33 -3.25 5.99
C ILE A 137 2.38 -4.77 5.98
N LEU A 138 2.00 -5.37 7.10
CA LEU A 138 1.75 -6.81 7.18
C LEU A 138 0.34 -7.00 7.69
N LEU A 139 -0.47 -7.72 6.93
CA LEU A 139 -1.82 -8.09 7.33
C LEU A 139 -1.83 -9.57 7.68
N ASN A 140 -2.51 -9.93 8.74
CA ASN A 140 -2.67 -11.33 9.13
C ASN A 140 -3.87 -11.88 8.38
N ILE A 141 -3.61 -12.69 7.37
CA ILE A 141 -4.68 -13.22 6.52
C ILE A 141 -5.11 -14.63 6.92
N SER A 142 -4.29 -15.35 7.65
CA SER A 142 -4.66 -16.67 8.14
C SER A 142 -5.74 -16.54 9.22
N GLY A 143 -5.50 -15.68 10.20
CA GLY A 143 -6.49 -15.40 11.24
C GLY A 143 -7.77 -14.82 10.67
N GLY A 144 -7.65 -14.00 9.62
CA GLY A 144 -8.79 -13.44 8.93
C GLY A 144 -9.66 -14.51 8.33
N ASN A 145 -9.06 -15.52 7.70
CA ASN A 145 -9.78 -16.65 7.13
C ASN A 145 -10.55 -17.40 8.20
N GLU A 146 -9.91 -17.72 9.30
CA GLU A 146 -10.56 -18.41 10.39
C GLU A 146 -11.72 -17.62 10.95
N ALA A 147 -11.53 -16.33 11.13
CA ALA A 147 -12.56 -15.46 11.63
C ALA A 147 -13.77 -15.40 10.69
N LEU A 148 -13.52 -15.32 9.39
CA LEU A 148 -14.58 -15.31 8.40
C LEU A 148 -15.33 -16.61 8.36
N GLN A 149 -14.63 -17.74 8.42
CA GLN A 149 -15.26 -19.06 8.48
C GLN A 149 -16.11 -19.20 9.73
N SER A 150 -15.59 -18.78 10.85
CA SER A 150 -16.30 -18.84 12.12
C SER A 150 -17.59 -18.03 12.08
N ILE A 151 -17.55 -16.84 11.49
CA ILE A 151 -18.72 -16.01 11.35
C ILE A 151 -19.74 -16.68 10.43
N THR A 152 -19.29 -17.24 9.34
CA THR A 152 -20.16 -17.95 8.38
C THR A 152 -20.82 -19.14 9.03
N GLU A 153 -20.10 -19.91 9.82
CA GLU A 153 -20.64 -21.08 10.50
C GLU A 153 -21.66 -20.72 11.57
N LYS A 154 -21.53 -19.58 12.19
CA LYS A 154 -22.44 -19.13 13.24
C LYS A 154 -23.73 -18.53 12.68
N VAL A 155 -23.73 -18.19 11.42
CA VAL A 155 -24.90 -17.64 10.76
C VAL A 155 -25.71 -18.75 10.12
#